data_5e3820a04b2f8cb6767a10651e199043
#
_entry.id   5e3820a04b2f8cb6767a10651e199043
#
_cell.length_a   1.000
_cell.length_b   1.000
_cell.length_c   1.000
_cell.angle_alpha   90.00
_cell.angle_beta   90.00
_cell.angle_gamma   90.00
#
_symmetry.space_group_name_H-M   'P 1'
#
loop_
_entity.id
_entity.type
_entity.pdbx_description
1 polymer ?
#
loop_
_entity_poly.entity_id
_entity_poly.type
_entity_poly.pdbx_seq_one_letter_code
_entity_poly.pdbx_strand_id
1 'polypeptide(L)'
;LENISQEAYAVPNFYTKANLLHYLLEDKEEYSKVLIFVASKVSADRLAETLENFETEISVIHSSKEQNHRTKSIEKFESGKSRILIATDVIARGIDIDEISTVISFDTPFYPENYIHRIGRTGRAGKQGRSILLYNEKETELKDAIESLMNYTIPLNELPEAVEISSELTPEEDD
;
A
#
# COMPACT_ATOMS: atom_id res chain seq x y z
N LEU A 1 -1.66 12.10 -13.49
CA LEU A 1 -2.69 11.32 -12.79
C LEU A 1 -3.76 10.73 -13.71
N GLU A 2 -3.80 11.15 -14.96
CA GLU A 2 -4.83 10.69 -15.91
C GLU A 2 -4.77 9.19 -16.19
N ASN A 3 -3.58 8.58 -16.07
CA ASN A 3 -3.41 7.16 -16.32
C ASN A 3 -3.56 6.30 -15.07
N ILE A 4 -4.02 6.91 -13.97
CA ILE A 4 -4.12 6.21 -12.68
C ILE A 4 -5.58 6.12 -12.25
N SER A 5 -6.09 4.91 -12.16
CA SER A 5 -7.40 4.64 -11.58
C SER A 5 -7.26 4.69 -10.07
N GLN A 6 -8.06 5.51 -9.41
CA GLN A 6 -8.01 5.67 -7.96
C GLN A 6 -9.27 5.13 -7.32
N GLU A 7 -9.11 4.41 -6.22
CA GLU A 7 -10.23 3.91 -5.43
C GLU A 7 -9.86 3.88 -3.95
N ALA A 8 -10.84 3.91 -3.08
CA ALA A 8 -10.63 3.91 -1.64
C ALA A 8 -11.57 2.92 -0.95
N TYR A 9 -11.13 2.40 0.19
CA TYR A 9 -11.95 1.55 1.06
C TYR A 9 -11.87 2.10 2.48
N ALA A 10 -13.03 2.22 3.13
CA ALA A 10 -13.10 2.49 4.56
C ALA A 10 -12.90 1.16 5.29
N VAL A 11 -11.84 1.04 6.09
CA VAL A 11 -11.46 -0.22 6.73
C VAL A 11 -11.13 0.07 8.19
N PRO A 12 -11.77 -0.63 9.15
CA PRO A 12 -11.70 -0.21 10.55
C PRO A 12 -10.35 -0.42 11.26
N ASN A 13 -9.56 -1.42 10.87
CA ASN A 13 -8.35 -1.76 11.61
C ASN A 13 -7.34 -2.53 10.77
N PHE A 14 -6.16 -2.75 11.37
CA PHE A 14 -5.02 -3.38 10.71
C PHE A 14 -5.35 -4.75 10.12
N TYR A 15 -5.92 -5.64 10.91
CA TYR A 15 -6.14 -7.01 10.45
C TYR A 15 -7.26 -7.12 9.43
N THR A 16 -8.24 -6.22 9.47
CA THR A 16 -9.25 -6.13 8.40
C THR A 16 -8.60 -5.63 7.11
N LYS A 17 -7.70 -4.65 7.20
CA LYS A 17 -6.92 -4.20 6.03
C LYS A 17 -6.11 -5.36 5.44
N ALA A 18 -5.46 -6.16 6.30
CA ALA A 18 -4.70 -7.32 5.83
C ALA A 18 -5.60 -8.35 5.15
N ASN A 19 -6.79 -8.58 5.68
CA ASN A 19 -7.78 -9.48 5.06
C ASN A 19 -8.20 -8.97 3.68
N LEU A 20 -8.40 -7.67 3.55
CA LEU A 20 -8.73 -7.06 2.25
C LEU A 20 -7.58 -7.25 1.26
N LEU A 21 -6.34 -7.04 1.70
CA LEU A 21 -5.18 -7.26 0.84
C LEU A 21 -5.10 -8.72 0.37
N HIS A 22 -5.33 -9.66 1.27
CA HIS A 22 -5.36 -11.09 0.91
C HIS A 22 -6.38 -11.34 -0.21
N TYR A 23 -7.57 -10.80 -0.05
CA TYR A 23 -8.64 -10.94 -1.04
C TYR A 23 -8.23 -10.36 -2.39
N LEU A 24 -7.73 -9.11 -2.40
CA LEU A 24 -7.35 -8.44 -3.64
C LEU A 24 -6.16 -9.10 -4.31
N LEU A 25 -5.13 -9.44 -3.55
CA LEU A 25 -3.86 -9.95 -4.08
C LEU A 25 -3.92 -11.39 -4.58
N GLU A 26 -5.04 -12.08 -4.38
CA GLU A 26 -5.24 -13.41 -4.96
C GLU A 26 -5.25 -13.36 -6.49
N ASP A 27 -5.70 -12.24 -7.07
CA ASP A 27 -5.65 -12.03 -8.52
C ASP A 27 -4.24 -11.58 -8.91
N LYS A 28 -3.38 -12.55 -9.19
CA LYS A 28 -1.97 -12.28 -9.47
C LYS A 28 -1.73 -11.63 -10.82
N GLU A 29 -2.66 -11.72 -11.73
CA GLU A 29 -2.57 -11.08 -13.02
C GLU A 29 -2.84 -9.58 -12.91
N GLU A 30 -3.95 -9.23 -12.24
CA GLU A 30 -4.33 -7.83 -11.99
C GLU A 30 -3.32 -7.12 -11.08
N TYR A 31 -2.87 -7.83 -10.04
CA TYR A 31 -1.92 -7.30 -9.05
C TYR A 31 -0.55 -7.92 -9.23
N SER A 32 0.02 -7.72 -10.41
CA SER A 32 1.25 -8.38 -10.81
C SER A 32 2.52 -7.79 -10.16
N LYS A 33 2.50 -6.51 -9.83
CA LYS A 33 3.64 -5.83 -9.22
C LYS A 33 3.12 -4.71 -8.33
N VAL A 34 3.13 -4.94 -7.02
CA VAL A 34 2.43 -4.13 -6.04
C VAL A 34 3.38 -3.48 -5.04
N LEU A 35 3.27 -2.15 -4.92
CA LEU A 35 3.99 -1.39 -3.91
C LEU A 35 3.01 -0.98 -2.82
N ILE A 36 3.26 -1.39 -1.57
CA ILE A 36 2.41 -1.09 -0.43
C ILE A 36 3.12 -0.12 0.50
N PHE A 37 2.48 1.02 0.76
CA PHE A 37 2.99 2.02 1.69
C PHE A 37 2.36 1.86 3.07
N VAL A 38 3.21 1.87 4.08
CA VAL A 38 2.81 1.83 5.49
C VAL A 38 3.43 3.01 6.24
N ALA A 39 2.83 3.36 7.39
CA ALA A 39 3.24 4.55 8.14
C ALA A 39 4.54 4.37 8.93
N SER A 40 4.88 3.15 9.33
CA SER A 40 6.01 2.91 10.21
C SER A 40 6.71 1.58 9.90
N LYS A 41 7.96 1.48 10.38
CA LYS A 41 8.73 0.24 10.26
C LYS A 41 8.08 -0.92 11.01
N VAL A 42 7.43 -0.64 12.14
CA VAL A 42 6.71 -1.66 12.90
C VAL A 42 5.55 -2.22 12.09
N SER A 43 4.77 -1.34 11.46
CA SER A 43 3.68 -1.76 10.59
C SER A 43 4.17 -2.53 9.37
N ALA A 44 5.32 -2.12 8.81
CA ALA A 44 5.91 -2.81 7.66
C ALA A 44 6.23 -4.27 8.00
N ASP A 45 6.92 -4.48 9.12
CA ASP A 45 7.29 -5.83 9.54
C ASP A 45 6.07 -6.67 9.92
N ARG A 46 5.10 -6.06 10.63
CA ARG A 46 3.86 -6.76 11.00
C ARG A 46 3.06 -7.17 9.77
N LEU A 47 2.96 -6.29 8.78
CA LEU A 47 2.22 -6.59 7.57
C LEU A 47 2.90 -7.72 6.79
N ALA A 48 4.22 -7.66 6.64
CA ALA A 48 4.97 -8.71 5.96
C ALA A 48 4.74 -10.07 6.62
N GLU A 49 4.83 -10.12 7.94
CA GLU A 49 4.60 -11.35 8.71
C GLU A 49 3.16 -11.87 8.50
N THR A 50 2.18 -10.96 8.51
CA THR A 50 0.79 -11.34 8.32
C THR A 50 0.54 -11.90 6.92
N LEU A 51 1.16 -11.30 5.90
CA LEU A 51 0.98 -11.72 4.51
C LEU A 51 1.78 -12.98 4.13
N GLU A 52 2.79 -13.35 4.91
CA GLU A 52 3.59 -14.56 4.65
C GLU A 52 2.76 -15.84 4.61
N ASN A 53 1.60 -15.83 5.24
CA ASN A 53 0.72 -17.00 5.27
C ASN A 53 0.17 -17.36 3.88
N PHE A 54 0.14 -16.42 2.95
CA PHE A 54 -0.40 -16.67 1.61
C PHE A 54 0.47 -16.15 0.47
N GLU A 55 1.50 -15.38 0.78
CA GLU A 55 2.43 -14.86 -0.22
C GLU A 55 3.85 -14.99 0.30
N THR A 56 4.65 -15.83 -0.35
CA THR A 56 6.00 -16.14 0.13
C THR A 56 7.06 -15.16 -0.33
N GLU A 57 6.82 -14.48 -1.45
CA GLU A 57 7.82 -13.57 -2.03
C GLU A 57 7.43 -12.11 -1.78
N ILE A 58 7.71 -11.66 -0.55
CA ILE A 58 7.48 -10.28 -0.11
C ILE A 58 8.82 -9.65 0.22
N SER A 59 9.04 -8.46 -0.32
CA SER A 59 10.20 -7.64 0.04
C SER A 59 9.76 -6.50 0.94
N VAL A 60 10.59 -6.16 1.94
CA VAL A 60 10.28 -5.09 2.90
C VAL A 60 11.48 -4.16 3.00
N ILE A 61 11.21 -2.86 2.91
CA ILE A 61 12.26 -1.86 3.11
C ILE A 61 11.78 -0.74 4.05
N HIS A 62 12.62 -0.41 5.02
CA HIS A 62 12.42 0.72 5.93
C HIS A 62 13.75 1.14 6.54
N SER A 63 13.75 2.22 7.31
CA SER A 63 14.98 2.84 7.81
C SER A 63 15.87 1.95 8.69
N SER A 64 15.31 0.92 9.33
CA SER A 64 16.07 -0.01 10.16
C SER A 64 16.71 -1.16 9.38
N LYS A 65 16.42 -1.27 8.07
CA LYS A 65 17.03 -2.30 7.24
C LYS A 65 18.39 -1.79 6.72
N GLU A 66 19.36 -2.70 6.67
CA GLU A 66 20.68 -2.37 6.13
C GLU A 66 20.63 -2.07 4.63
N GLN A 67 21.59 -1.30 4.14
CA GLN A 67 21.66 -0.91 2.73
C GLN A 67 21.70 -2.12 1.80
N ASN A 68 22.47 -3.16 2.15
CA ASN A 68 22.53 -4.38 1.34
C ASN A 68 21.17 -5.08 1.28
N HIS A 69 20.44 -5.10 2.41
CA HIS A 69 19.10 -5.67 2.46
C HIS A 69 18.16 -4.91 1.53
N ARG A 70 18.22 -3.57 1.57
CA ARG A 70 17.37 -2.72 0.73
C ARG A 70 17.66 -2.96 -0.75
N THR A 71 18.93 -3.01 -1.12
CA THR A 71 19.34 -3.26 -2.50
C THR A 71 18.82 -4.61 -3.00
N LYS A 72 18.96 -5.65 -2.20
CA LYS A 72 18.48 -7.01 -2.56
C LYS A 72 16.95 -7.06 -2.66
N SER A 73 16.26 -6.36 -1.76
CA SER A 73 14.81 -6.31 -1.78
C SER A 73 14.29 -5.63 -3.04
N ILE A 74 14.92 -4.53 -3.43
CA ILE A 74 14.58 -3.81 -4.65
C ILE A 74 14.85 -4.68 -5.89
N GLU A 75 16.01 -5.34 -5.94
CA GLU A 75 16.35 -6.23 -7.05
C GLU A 75 15.34 -7.36 -7.23
N LYS A 76 14.92 -7.97 -6.12
CA LYS A 76 13.89 -9.02 -6.15
C LYS A 76 12.57 -8.49 -6.70
N PHE A 77 12.22 -7.28 -6.31
CA PHE A 77 10.98 -6.66 -6.75
C PHE A 77 11.07 -6.28 -8.23
N GLU A 78 12.16 -5.66 -8.64
CA GLU A 78 12.37 -5.27 -10.04
C GLU A 78 12.39 -6.47 -10.98
N SER A 79 13.02 -7.56 -10.56
CA SER A 79 13.12 -8.79 -11.38
C SER A 79 11.84 -9.60 -11.42
N GLY A 80 10.85 -9.25 -10.57
CA GLY A 80 9.59 -9.99 -10.48
C GLY A 80 9.65 -11.19 -9.54
N LYS A 81 10.78 -11.43 -8.90
CA LYS A 81 10.91 -12.52 -7.92
C LYS A 81 10.01 -12.25 -6.70
N SER A 82 9.94 -11.00 -6.25
CA SER A 82 8.96 -10.54 -5.28
C SER A 82 7.89 -9.75 -6.00
N ARG A 83 6.66 -10.18 -5.87
CA ARG A 83 5.51 -9.48 -6.46
C ARG A 83 5.11 -8.27 -5.62
N ILE A 84 5.40 -8.30 -4.32
CA ILE A 84 4.96 -7.30 -3.35
C ILE A 84 6.18 -6.66 -2.68
N LEU A 85 6.19 -5.33 -2.65
CA LEU A 85 7.18 -4.55 -1.91
C LEU A 85 6.44 -3.69 -0.88
N ILE A 86 6.81 -3.81 0.39
CA ILE A 86 6.27 -3.00 1.47
C ILE A 86 7.32 -1.96 1.85
N ALA A 87 6.93 -0.69 1.90
CA ALA A 87 7.86 0.41 2.17
C ALA A 87 7.22 1.55 2.96
N THR A 88 8.07 2.33 3.62
CA THR A 88 7.67 3.61 4.21
C THR A 88 7.97 4.74 3.21
N ASP A 89 7.29 5.88 3.35
CA ASP A 89 7.45 7.01 2.42
C ASP A 89 8.89 7.50 2.29
N VAL A 90 9.60 7.61 3.41
CA VAL A 90 10.97 8.16 3.42
C VAL A 90 11.90 7.32 2.55
N ILE A 91 11.79 6.01 2.65
CA ILE A 91 12.65 5.09 1.90
C ILE A 91 12.25 5.03 0.43
N ALA A 92 10.96 5.05 0.15
CA ALA A 92 10.45 4.94 -1.21
C ALA A 92 10.83 6.13 -2.10
N ARG A 93 11.10 7.31 -1.53
CA ARG A 93 11.48 8.49 -2.29
C ARG A 93 12.76 8.32 -3.11
N GLY A 94 13.68 7.51 -2.62
CA GLY A 94 14.96 7.28 -3.31
C GLY A 94 14.92 6.13 -4.30
N ILE A 95 13.76 5.54 -4.52
CA ILE A 95 13.63 4.35 -5.35
C ILE A 95 13.00 4.71 -6.69
N ASP A 96 13.69 4.38 -7.78
CA ASP A 96 13.16 4.52 -9.13
C ASP A 96 12.81 3.13 -9.64
N ILE A 97 11.58 2.70 -9.34
CA ILE A 97 11.08 1.39 -9.74
C ILE A 97 10.02 1.58 -10.82
N ASP A 98 10.21 0.93 -11.94
CA ASP A 98 9.29 0.97 -13.07
C ASP A 98 8.29 -0.18 -13.03
N GLU A 99 7.24 -0.05 -13.82
CA GLU A 99 6.24 -1.09 -14.09
C GLU A 99 5.43 -1.54 -12.87
N ILE A 100 5.23 -0.64 -11.91
CA ILE A 100 4.34 -0.93 -10.78
C ILE A 100 2.89 -0.91 -11.29
N SER A 101 2.19 -2.04 -11.13
CA SER A 101 0.79 -2.16 -11.55
C SER A 101 -0.15 -1.47 -10.58
N THR A 102 0.13 -1.57 -9.29
CA THR A 102 -0.74 -1.03 -8.25
C THR A 102 0.07 -0.47 -7.10
N VAL A 103 -0.32 0.71 -6.65
CA VAL A 103 0.16 1.31 -5.41
C VAL A 103 -0.96 1.22 -4.39
N ILE A 104 -0.67 0.65 -3.23
CA ILE A 104 -1.65 0.55 -2.14
C ILE A 104 -1.15 1.40 -0.96
N SER A 105 -1.96 2.36 -0.54
CA SER A 105 -1.71 3.09 0.69
C SER A 105 -2.43 2.36 1.81
N PHE A 106 -1.72 1.46 2.48
CA PHE A 106 -2.23 0.69 3.61
C PHE A 106 -2.58 1.61 4.77
N ASP A 107 -1.72 2.62 4.99
CA ASP A 107 -1.99 3.72 5.91
C ASP A 107 -2.17 4.99 5.10
N THR A 108 -3.17 5.79 5.45
CA THR A 108 -3.40 7.08 4.82
C THR A 108 -2.26 8.02 5.20
N PRO A 109 -1.61 8.69 4.24
CA PRO A 109 -0.48 9.56 4.57
C PRO A 109 -0.92 10.77 5.37
N PHE A 110 -0.08 11.15 6.34
CA PHE A 110 -0.33 12.34 7.18
C PHE A 110 -0.26 13.62 6.34
N TYR A 111 0.69 13.70 5.40
CA TYR A 111 0.82 14.85 4.51
C TYR A 111 0.17 14.53 3.16
N PRO A 112 -0.82 15.34 2.72
CA PRO A 112 -1.55 15.05 1.48
C PRO A 112 -0.67 14.88 0.24
N GLU A 113 0.40 15.68 0.13
CA GLU A 113 1.31 15.62 -1.02
C GLU A 113 2.04 14.26 -1.11
N ASN A 114 2.17 13.54 0.00
CA ASN A 114 2.76 12.21 -0.03
C ASN A 114 1.89 11.21 -0.78
N TYR A 115 0.58 11.39 -0.73
CA TYR A 115 -0.33 10.55 -1.52
C TYR A 115 -0.02 10.70 -3.02
N ILE A 116 0.15 11.91 -3.48
CA ILE A 116 0.46 12.19 -4.89
C ILE A 116 1.81 11.57 -5.27
N HIS A 117 2.82 11.70 -4.41
CA HIS A 117 4.12 11.08 -4.64
C HIS A 117 4.02 9.55 -4.69
N ARG A 118 3.19 8.96 -3.83
CA ARG A 118 2.98 7.52 -3.82
C ARG A 118 2.35 7.03 -5.12
N ILE A 119 1.25 7.64 -5.55
CA ILE A 119 0.55 7.19 -6.75
C ILE A 119 1.33 7.46 -8.02
N GLY A 120 2.25 8.43 -7.99
CA GLY A 120 3.16 8.70 -9.10
C GLY A 120 4.13 7.56 -9.41
N ARG A 121 4.15 6.50 -8.60
CA ARG A 121 4.97 5.31 -8.85
C ARG A 121 4.32 4.35 -9.84
N THR A 122 3.07 4.56 -10.18
CA THR A 122 2.34 3.74 -11.16
C THR A 122 1.85 4.62 -12.31
N GLY A 123 1.32 4.01 -13.36
CA GLY A 123 0.80 4.75 -14.52
C GLY A 123 1.86 5.46 -15.34
N ARG A 124 3.11 5.02 -15.27
CA ARG A 124 4.22 5.64 -16.00
C ARG A 124 4.31 5.14 -17.44
N ALA A 125 4.93 5.94 -18.29
CA ALA A 125 5.17 5.61 -19.70
C ALA A 125 3.89 5.29 -20.47
N GLY A 126 2.79 5.96 -20.13
CA GLY A 126 1.51 5.78 -20.80
C GLY A 126 0.74 4.53 -20.42
N LYS A 127 1.27 3.73 -19.50
CA LYS A 127 0.60 2.52 -19.01
C LYS A 127 -0.46 2.89 -17.97
N GLN A 128 -1.52 2.11 -17.92
CA GLN A 128 -2.54 2.27 -16.88
C GLN A 128 -2.01 1.80 -15.54
N GLY A 129 -2.25 2.61 -14.50
CA GLY A 129 -1.90 2.27 -13.15
C GLY A 129 -3.12 2.26 -12.25
N ARG A 130 -2.97 1.70 -11.06
CA ARG A 130 -4.04 1.64 -10.07
C ARG A 130 -3.52 2.12 -8.72
N SER A 131 -4.34 2.89 -8.03
CA SER A 131 -4.07 3.33 -6.66
C SER A 131 -5.25 2.92 -5.77
N ILE A 132 -4.94 2.28 -4.65
CA ILE A 132 -5.94 1.89 -3.66
C ILE A 132 -5.56 2.52 -2.33
N LEU A 133 -6.47 3.33 -1.77
CA LEU A 133 -6.29 3.97 -0.47
C LEU A 133 -7.14 3.28 0.57
N LEU A 134 -6.53 2.81 1.65
CA LEU A 134 -7.23 2.27 2.80
C LEU A 134 -7.22 3.33 3.90
N TYR A 135 -8.38 3.57 4.52
CA TYR A 135 -8.45 4.54 5.61
C TYR A 135 -9.43 4.07 6.68
N ASN A 136 -9.11 4.38 7.93
CA ASN A 136 -9.99 4.12 9.05
C ASN A 136 -10.70 5.42 9.44
N GLU A 137 -11.58 5.33 10.44
CA GLU A 137 -12.37 6.48 10.90
C GLU A 137 -11.48 7.65 11.34
N LYS A 138 -10.37 7.36 12.01
CA LYS A 138 -9.44 8.41 12.49
C LYS A 138 -8.70 9.09 11.36
N GLU A 139 -8.63 8.46 10.19
CA GLU A 139 -7.93 8.98 9.02
C GLU A 139 -8.84 9.74 8.04
N THR A 140 -10.12 9.88 8.37
CA THR A 140 -11.09 10.55 7.49
C THR A 140 -10.65 11.97 7.11
N GLU A 141 -10.18 12.74 8.08
CA GLU A 141 -9.72 14.11 7.81
C GLU A 141 -8.49 14.15 6.92
N LEU A 142 -7.61 13.14 7.05
CA LEU A 142 -6.44 13.02 6.18
C LEU A 142 -6.86 12.74 4.74
N LYS A 143 -7.83 11.85 4.56
CA LYS A 143 -8.38 11.56 3.23
C LYS A 143 -9.02 12.79 2.62
N ASP A 144 -9.80 13.54 3.40
CA ASP A 144 -10.44 14.78 2.95
C ASP A 144 -9.40 15.81 2.49
N ALA A 145 -8.28 15.91 3.21
CA ALA A 145 -7.20 16.83 2.85
C ALA A 145 -6.55 16.42 1.52
N ILE A 146 -6.39 15.12 1.28
CA ILE A 146 -5.87 14.61 0.01
C ILE A 146 -6.81 14.99 -1.14
N GLU A 147 -8.09 14.76 -0.96
CA GLU A 147 -9.10 15.08 -1.97
C GLU A 147 -9.16 16.58 -2.25
N SER A 148 -9.04 17.40 -1.22
CA SER A 148 -8.99 18.85 -1.37
C SER A 148 -7.78 19.31 -2.17
N LEU A 149 -6.62 18.72 -1.89
CA LEU A 149 -5.38 19.04 -2.61
C LEU A 149 -5.48 18.71 -4.08
N MET A 150 -6.08 17.56 -4.40
CA MET A 150 -6.24 17.14 -5.79
C MET A 150 -7.44 17.77 -6.50
N ASN A 151 -8.34 18.39 -5.75
CA ASN A 151 -9.64 18.82 -6.24
C ASN A 151 -10.37 17.67 -6.95
N TYR A 152 -10.36 16.50 -6.29
CA TYR A 152 -10.90 15.26 -6.85
C TYR A 152 -11.37 14.36 -5.71
N THR A 153 -12.57 13.81 -5.85
CA THR A 153 -13.12 12.88 -4.86
C THR A 153 -12.79 11.44 -5.30
N ILE A 154 -12.06 10.74 -4.44
CA ILE A 154 -11.66 9.36 -4.72
C ILE A 154 -12.90 8.46 -4.62
N PRO A 155 -13.24 7.70 -5.67
CA PRO A 155 -14.35 6.76 -5.60
C PRO A 155 -14.20 5.78 -4.43
N LEU A 156 -15.27 5.63 -3.64
CA LEU A 156 -15.31 4.77 -2.48
C LEU A 156 -15.93 3.43 -2.85
N ASN A 157 -15.19 2.35 -2.61
CA ASN A 157 -15.67 0.99 -2.82
C ASN A 157 -16.16 0.40 -1.49
N GLU A 158 -17.17 -0.47 -1.57
CA GLU A 158 -17.61 -1.22 -0.41
C GLU A 158 -16.65 -2.40 -0.16
N LEU A 159 -16.45 -2.76 1.11
CA LEU A 159 -15.70 -3.96 1.44
C LEU A 159 -16.40 -5.19 0.86
N PRO A 160 -15.68 -6.06 0.15
CA PRO A 160 -16.27 -7.31 -0.33
C PRO A 160 -16.79 -8.14 0.85
N GLU A 161 -17.92 -8.83 0.65
CA GLU A 161 -18.51 -9.67 1.69
C GLU A 161 -17.57 -10.78 2.16
N ALA A 162 -16.69 -11.24 1.27
CA ALA A 162 -15.72 -12.29 1.60
C ALA A 162 -14.61 -11.80 2.55
N VAL A 163 -14.47 -10.48 2.72
CA VAL A 163 -13.46 -9.92 3.62
C VAL A 163 -14.01 -9.88 5.04
N GLU A 164 -13.41 -10.66 5.92
CA GLU A 164 -13.81 -10.72 7.32
C GLU A 164 -13.37 -9.45 8.05
N ILE A 165 -14.31 -8.85 8.80
CA ILE A 165 -13.99 -7.71 9.67
C ILE A 165 -13.45 -8.28 10.97
N SER A 166 -12.15 -8.05 11.22
CA SER A 166 -11.50 -8.57 12.41
C SER A 166 -11.79 -7.72 13.63
N SER A 167 -11.96 -8.38 14.77
CA SER A 167 -12.04 -7.69 16.07
C SER A 167 -10.67 -7.63 16.75
N GLU A 168 -9.66 -8.28 16.18
CA GLU A 168 -8.31 -8.26 16.73
C GLU A 168 -7.66 -6.90 16.48
N LEU A 169 -7.04 -6.34 17.52
CA LEU A 169 -6.36 -5.04 17.44
C LEU A 169 -4.86 -5.22 17.61
N THR A 170 -4.08 -4.36 16.96
CA THR A 170 -2.65 -4.28 17.23
C THR A 170 -2.45 -3.56 18.57
N PRO A 171 -1.26 -3.68 19.20
CA PRO A 171 -1.01 -2.93 20.44
C PRO A 171 -1.26 -1.42 20.30
N GLU A 172 -0.93 -0.84 19.16
CA GLU A 172 -1.11 0.59 18.90
C GLU A 172 -2.59 0.97 18.76
N GLU A 173 -3.41 0.06 18.26
CA GLU A 173 -4.85 0.28 18.13
C GLU A 173 -5.63 0.08 19.42
N ASP A 174 -5.05 -0.66 20.35
CA ASP A 174 -5.70 -1.02 21.62
C ASP A 174 -5.59 0.09 22.68
N ASP A 175 -4.91 1.17 22.41
CA ASP A 175 -4.77 2.32 23.31
C ASP A 175 -5.99 3.24 23.32
#